data_302662f713b552faeb67544e1e8dfeeb
#
_entry.id   302662f713b552faeb67544e1e8dfeeb
#
_cell.length_a   1.000
_cell.length_b   1.000
_cell.length_c   1.000
_cell.angle_alpha   90.00
_cell.angle_beta   90.00
_cell.angle_gamma   90.00
#
_symmetry.space_group_name_H-M   'P 1'
#
loop_
_entity.id
_entity.type
_entity.pdbx_description
1 polymer ?
#
loop_
_entity_poly.entity_id
_entity_poly.type
_entity_poly.pdbx_seq_one_letter_code
_entity_poly.pdbx_strand_id
1 'polypeptide(L)'
;MRVTVKDLGDASGAVLHIKPGTRVFFEGPYGTFVASKASRGHIVLVGGGVGITPLRALLEEFDATKEIDVLYRVGSEKELVFRKELDAIAEWRGARVHYLVGNRKQHPMNARYISKFVPAFSESEVYICGPTGLVEAVRDAAKAAGIPKDRFHNEEFEFHSVE
;
A
#
# COMPACT_ATOMS: atom_id res chain seq x y z
N MET A 1 -13.96 10.94 -7.12
CA MET A 1 -12.56 10.49 -7.29
C MET A 1 -11.66 11.32 -6.37
N ARG A 2 -10.63 10.72 -5.80
CA ARG A 2 -9.61 11.39 -4.97
C ARG A 2 -8.23 11.07 -5.52
N VAL A 3 -7.37 12.05 -5.64
CA VAL A 3 -5.98 11.91 -6.09
C VAL A 3 -5.07 12.44 -4.99
N THR A 4 -4.00 11.73 -4.68
CA THR A 4 -2.98 12.15 -3.73
C THR A 4 -1.68 12.39 -4.49
N VAL A 5 -1.13 13.59 -4.35
CA VAL A 5 0.10 13.98 -5.02
C VAL A 5 1.17 14.21 -3.96
N LYS A 6 2.31 13.53 -4.10
CA LYS A 6 3.50 13.77 -3.29
C LYS A 6 4.30 14.88 -3.96
N ASP A 7 4.67 15.90 -3.20
CA ASP A 7 5.56 16.95 -3.69
C ASP A 7 6.98 16.39 -3.88
N LEU A 8 7.44 16.36 -5.13
CA LEU A 8 8.75 15.84 -5.53
C LEU A 8 9.49 16.81 -6.48
N GLY A 9 8.96 18.02 -6.66
CA GLY A 9 9.53 19.06 -7.52
C GLY A 9 8.47 19.95 -8.15
N ASP A 10 8.88 20.81 -9.08
CA ASP A 10 8.09 21.93 -9.60
C ASP A 10 6.69 21.53 -10.11
N ALA A 11 6.59 20.48 -10.90
CA ALA A 11 5.31 20.05 -11.47
C ALA A 11 4.34 19.51 -10.40
N SER A 12 4.82 18.69 -9.46
CA SER A 12 4.00 18.14 -8.38
C SER A 12 3.70 19.18 -7.30
N GLY A 13 4.65 20.09 -7.01
CA GLY A 13 4.46 21.22 -6.11
C GLY A 13 3.42 22.21 -6.62
N ALA A 14 3.33 22.43 -7.94
CA ALA A 14 2.34 23.30 -8.56
C ALA A 14 0.88 22.86 -8.28
N VAL A 15 0.65 21.57 -7.99
CA VAL A 15 -0.69 21.05 -7.65
C VAL A 15 -1.25 21.71 -6.39
N LEU A 16 -0.40 22.09 -5.44
CA LEU A 16 -0.81 22.79 -4.21
C LEU A 16 -1.42 24.17 -4.47
N HIS A 17 -1.13 24.75 -5.62
CA HIS A 17 -1.59 26.09 -6.01
C HIS A 17 -2.82 26.07 -6.94
N ILE A 18 -3.32 24.89 -7.30
CA ILE A 18 -4.53 24.75 -8.11
C ILE A 18 -5.74 25.23 -7.33
N LYS A 19 -6.48 26.18 -7.91
CA LYS A 19 -7.67 26.74 -7.26
C LYS A 19 -8.89 25.82 -7.43
N PRO A 20 -9.78 25.73 -6.42
CA PRO A 20 -11.06 25.07 -6.58
C PRO A 20 -11.82 25.59 -7.82
N GLY A 21 -12.44 24.68 -8.58
CA GLY A 21 -13.11 24.99 -9.84
C GLY A 21 -12.22 24.92 -11.10
N THR A 22 -10.92 24.69 -10.95
CA THR A 22 -10.06 24.41 -12.09
C THR A 22 -10.49 23.13 -12.78
N ARG A 23 -10.66 23.18 -14.10
CA ARG A 23 -10.99 21.98 -14.89
C ARG A 23 -9.80 21.05 -14.97
N VAL A 24 -10.01 19.80 -14.61
CA VAL A 24 -9.00 18.72 -14.66
C VAL A 24 -9.48 17.66 -15.62
N PHE A 25 -8.59 17.22 -16.50
CA PHE A 25 -8.83 16.09 -17.38
C PHE A 25 -8.07 14.89 -16.82
N PHE A 26 -8.71 13.73 -16.76
CA PHE A 26 -8.08 12.50 -16.39
C PHE A 26 -8.57 11.36 -17.27
N GLU A 27 -7.77 10.36 -17.44
CA GLU A 27 -8.09 9.14 -18.17
C GLU A 27 -7.89 7.94 -17.23
N GLY A 28 -8.80 6.99 -17.27
CA GLY A 28 -8.80 5.82 -16.38
C GLY A 28 -10.18 5.56 -15.77
N PRO A 29 -10.30 4.69 -14.76
CA PRO A 29 -9.20 3.96 -14.09
C PRO A 29 -8.65 2.82 -14.96
N TYR A 30 -7.34 2.64 -14.94
CA TYR A 30 -6.66 1.52 -15.58
C TYR A 30 -6.01 0.62 -14.53
N GLY A 31 -5.67 -0.60 -14.96
CA GLY A 31 -4.92 -1.53 -14.14
C GLY A 31 -5.74 -2.69 -13.57
N THR A 32 -5.05 -3.58 -12.88
CA THR A 32 -5.61 -4.83 -12.36
C THR A 32 -5.43 -4.96 -10.83
N PHE A 33 -5.08 -3.86 -10.18
CA PHE A 33 -4.88 -3.80 -8.74
C PHE A 33 -6.22 -3.54 -8.04
N VAL A 34 -7.05 -4.59 -8.00
CA VAL A 34 -8.46 -4.52 -7.58
C VAL A 34 -8.80 -5.61 -6.56
N ALA A 35 -9.70 -5.32 -5.64
CA ALA A 35 -10.13 -6.25 -4.59
C ALA A 35 -10.84 -7.50 -5.13
N SER A 36 -11.52 -7.39 -6.28
CA SER A 36 -12.26 -8.51 -6.90
C SER A 36 -11.39 -9.70 -7.32
N LYS A 37 -10.05 -9.52 -7.36
CA LYS A 37 -9.11 -10.62 -7.63
C LYS A 37 -8.77 -11.45 -6.39
N ALA A 38 -9.13 -11.00 -5.20
CA ALA A 38 -8.78 -11.68 -3.96
C ALA A 38 -9.48 -13.03 -3.82
N SER A 39 -8.69 -14.10 -3.85
CA SER A 39 -9.14 -15.49 -3.73
C SER A 39 -9.08 -16.02 -2.29
N ARG A 40 -8.33 -15.37 -1.40
CA ARG A 40 -8.09 -15.81 -0.02
C ARG A 40 -8.94 -15.06 0.99
N GLY A 41 -9.19 -15.71 2.12
CA GLY A 41 -9.87 -15.10 3.28
C GLY A 41 -9.01 -14.07 4.01
N HIS A 42 -7.68 -14.24 3.99
CA HIS A 42 -6.73 -13.36 4.64
C HIS A 42 -5.94 -12.53 3.62
N ILE A 43 -5.97 -11.22 3.79
CA ILE A 43 -5.35 -10.24 2.91
C ILE A 43 -4.26 -9.46 3.66
N VAL A 44 -3.12 -9.30 3.03
CA VAL A 44 -2.03 -8.45 3.53
C VAL A 44 -1.81 -7.29 2.59
N LEU A 45 -2.03 -6.08 3.09
CA LEU A 45 -1.80 -4.83 2.37
C LEU A 45 -0.47 -4.24 2.83
N VAL A 46 0.50 -4.09 1.93
CA VAL A 46 1.81 -3.50 2.26
C VAL A 46 1.99 -2.17 1.55
N GLY A 47 2.00 -1.08 2.30
CA GLY A 47 2.15 0.27 1.77
C GLY A 47 3.51 0.89 2.09
N GLY A 48 4.15 1.51 1.09
CA GLY A 48 5.37 2.31 1.26
C GLY A 48 5.15 3.78 0.90
N GLY A 49 5.25 4.68 1.88
CA GLY A 49 5.05 6.11 1.64
C GLY A 49 3.69 6.41 0.99
N VAL A 50 3.70 7.11 -0.17
CA VAL A 50 2.47 7.43 -0.92
C VAL A 50 1.75 6.19 -1.48
N GLY A 51 2.43 5.03 -1.56
CA GLY A 51 1.82 3.76 -1.96
C GLY A 51 0.71 3.26 -1.03
N ILE A 52 0.49 3.91 0.10
CA ILE A 52 -0.68 3.64 0.94
C ILE A 52 -2.00 4.05 0.27
N THR A 53 -1.97 4.94 -0.71
CA THR A 53 -3.19 5.52 -1.31
C THR A 53 -4.09 4.51 -2.02
N PRO A 54 -3.61 3.66 -2.94
CA PRO A 54 -4.44 2.61 -3.54
C PRO A 54 -4.84 1.54 -2.50
N LEU A 55 -3.97 1.24 -1.55
CA LEU A 55 -4.27 0.25 -0.50
C LEU A 55 -5.36 0.72 0.46
N ARG A 56 -5.41 2.02 0.75
CA ARG A 56 -6.52 2.61 1.51
C ARG A 56 -7.85 2.42 0.77
N ALA A 57 -7.89 2.57 -0.55
CA ALA A 57 -9.08 2.31 -1.34
C ALA A 57 -9.47 0.83 -1.32
N LEU A 58 -8.50 -0.07 -1.51
CA LEU A 58 -8.71 -1.51 -1.41
C LEU A 58 -9.22 -1.93 -0.02
N LEU A 59 -8.70 -1.33 1.06
CA LEU A 59 -9.16 -1.61 2.42
C LEU A 59 -10.66 -1.35 2.60
N GLU A 60 -11.22 -0.35 1.93
CA GLU A 60 -12.68 -0.11 1.92
C GLU A 60 -13.43 -1.07 1.00
N GLU A 61 -12.82 -1.49 -0.12
CA GLU A 61 -13.48 -2.25 -1.18
C GLU A 61 -13.59 -3.76 -0.88
N PHE A 62 -12.65 -4.34 -0.14
CA PHE A 62 -12.68 -5.76 0.18
C PHE A 62 -13.97 -6.15 0.91
N ASP A 63 -14.46 -7.35 0.63
CA ASP A 63 -15.61 -7.94 1.30
C ASP A 63 -15.41 -8.03 2.82
N ALA A 64 -16.47 -7.82 3.60
CA ALA A 64 -16.44 -7.82 5.07
C ALA A 64 -16.02 -9.17 5.68
N THR A 65 -16.05 -10.26 4.91
CA THR A 65 -15.60 -11.59 5.34
C THR A 65 -14.08 -11.75 5.30
N LYS A 66 -13.35 -10.78 4.70
CA LYS A 66 -11.89 -10.82 4.62
C LYS A 66 -11.25 -10.34 5.93
N GLU A 67 -10.29 -11.11 6.43
CA GLU A 67 -9.37 -10.63 7.47
C GLU A 67 -8.25 -9.84 6.81
N ILE A 68 -7.99 -8.61 7.29
CA ILE A 68 -7.05 -7.72 6.63
C ILE A 68 -6.00 -7.21 7.63
N ASP A 69 -4.74 -7.40 7.27
CA ASP A 69 -3.60 -6.76 7.92
C ASP A 69 -2.97 -5.72 6.98
N VAL A 70 -2.81 -4.50 7.47
CA VAL A 70 -2.13 -3.42 6.76
C VAL A 70 -0.76 -3.19 7.39
N LEU A 71 0.30 -3.36 6.62
CA LEU A 71 1.67 -3.02 7.00
C LEU A 71 2.05 -1.71 6.30
N TYR A 72 2.03 -0.61 7.02
CA TYR A 72 2.34 0.70 6.44
C TYR A 72 3.73 1.16 6.85
N ARG A 73 4.67 1.18 5.90
CA ARG A 73 6.06 1.53 6.11
C ARG A 73 6.38 2.93 5.59
N VAL A 74 7.03 3.73 6.46
CA VAL A 74 7.55 5.07 6.15
C VAL A 74 8.91 5.28 6.80
N GLY A 75 9.70 6.24 6.30
CA GLY A 75 10.99 6.60 6.87
C GLY A 75 10.87 7.39 8.17
N SER A 76 9.84 8.21 8.31
CA SER A 76 9.60 9.08 9.45
C SER A 76 8.11 9.26 9.73
N GLU A 77 7.75 9.68 10.95
CA GLU A 77 6.38 9.99 11.35
C GLU A 77 5.72 11.06 10.46
N LYS A 78 6.50 12.00 9.93
CA LYS A 78 6.02 13.06 9.04
C LYS A 78 5.50 12.55 7.71
N GLU A 79 5.92 11.34 7.31
CA GLU A 79 5.51 10.69 6.07
C GLU A 79 4.24 9.84 6.25
N LEU A 80 3.74 9.66 7.48
CA LEU A 80 2.50 8.95 7.75
C LEU A 80 1.29 9.79 7.32
N VAL A 81 0.90 9.63 6.06
CA VAL A 81 -0.33 10.24 5.55
C VAL A 81 -1.54 9.34 5.85
N PHE A 82 -2.72 9.95 5.99
CA PHE A 82 -3.99 9.24 6.24
C PHE A 82 -4.09 8.41 7.54
N ARG A 83 -3.20 8.58 8.52
CA ARG A 83 -3.21 7.77 9.74
C ARG A 83 -4.59 7.69 10.38
N LYS A 84 -5.20 8.84 10.69
CA LYS A 84 -6.54 8.90 11.31
C LYS A 84 -7.62 8.25 10.46
N GLU A 85 -7.52 8.38 9.15
CA GLU A 85 -8.45 7.79 8.20
C GLU A 85 -8.30 6.27 8.13
N LEU A 86 -7.06 5.78 8.07
CA LEU A 86 -6.76 4.35 8.10
C LEU A 86 -7.22 3.69 9.41
N ASP A 87 -6.99 4.36 10.55
CA ASP A 87 -7.44 3.87 11.85
C ASP A 87 -8.97 3.75 11.89
N ALA A 88 -9.69 4.76 11.40
CA ALA A 88 -11.16 4.75 11.36
C ALA A 88 -11.72 3.67 10.42
N ILE A 89 -11.11 3.50 9.24
CA ILE A 89 -11.51 2.44 8.29
C ILE A 89 -11.22 1.07 8.90
N ALA A 90 -10.05 0.89 9.51
CA ALA A 90 -9.65 -0.37 10.12
C ALA A 90 -10.57 -0.76 11.27
N GLU A 91 -10.94 0.18 12.14
CA GLU A 91 -11.89 -0.03 13.21
C GLU A 91 -13.26 -0.49 12.68
N TRP A 92 -13.79 0.22 11.68
CA TRP A 92 -15.05 -0.13 11.03
C TRP A 92 -15.01 -1.49 10.33
N ARG A 93 -13.86 -1.83 9.72
CA ARG A 93 -13.68 -3.09 8.97
C ARG A 93 -13.25 -4.27 9.83
N GLY A 94 -12.83 -4.05 11.07
CA GLY A 94 -12.18 -5.06 11.90
C GLY A 94 -10.78 -5.44 11.39
N ALA A 95 -10.12 -4.54 10.63
CA ALA A 95 -8.77 -4.74 10.12
C ALA A 95 -7.71 -4.33 11.14
N ARG A 96 -6.48 -4.81 10.97
CA ARG A 96 -5.34 -4.44 11.80
C ARG A 96 -4.37 -3.57 11.00
N VAL A 97 -3.96 -2.43 11.56
CA VAL A 97 -2.97 -1.55 10.93
C VAL A 97 -1.69 -1.52 11.76
N HIS A 98 -0.58 -1.83 11.13
CA HIS A 98 0.76 -1.84 11.71
C HIS A 98 1.60 -0.73 11.08
N TYR A 99 1.88 0.31 11.84
CA TYR A 99 2.72 1.44 11.41
C TYR A 99 4.19 1.13 11.65
N LEU A 100 4.97 1.02 10.58
CA LEU A 100 6.38 0.65 10.57
C LEU A 100 7.23 1.88 10.23
N VAL A 101 7.50 2.70 11.25
CA VAL A 101 8.26 3.95 11.08
C VAL A 101 9.73 3.70 11.30
N GLY A 102 10.54 3.95 10.28
CA GLY A 102 11.98 3.77 10.37
C GLY A 102 12.61 3.26 9.08
N ASN A 103 13.88 2.92 9.19
CA ASN A 103 14.69 2.49 8.06
C ASN A 103 14.59 0.98 7.77
N ARG A 104 15.24 0.55 6.66
CA ARG A 104 15.23 -0.85 6.20
C ARG A 104 15.86 -1.83 7.23
N LYS A 105 16.80 -1.39 8.07
CA LYS A 105 17.40 -2.25 9.10
C LYS A 105 16.44 -2.53 10.24
N GLN A 106 15.62 -1.54 10.60
CA GLN A 106 14.59 -1.66 11.64
C GLN A 106 13.39 -2.49 11.16
N HIS A 107 13.03 -2.34 9.87
CA HIS A 107 11.90 -3.00 9.23
C HIS A 107 12.35 -3.73 7.95
N PRO A 108 12.99 -4.90 8.05
CA PRO A 108 13.62 -5.59 6.91
C PRO A 108 12.62 -6.21 5.93
N MET A 109 11.34 -6.31 6.29
CA MET A 109 10.24 -6.83 5.45
C MET A 109 10.48 -8.22 4.85
N ASN A 110 11.30 -9.06 5.49
CA ASN A 110 11.44 -10.47 5.14
C ASN A 110 10.29 -11.30 5.75
N ALA A 111 10.14 -12.56 5.30
CA ALA A 111 9.05 -13.45 5.73
C ALA A 111 8.97 -13.57 7.26
N ARG A 112 10.11 -13.83 7.93
CA ARG A 112 10.16 -13.92 9.40
C ARG A 112 9.71 -12.65 10.10
N TYR A 113 10.03 -11.48 9.53
CA TYR A 113 9.62 -10.20 10.10
C TYR A 113 8.12 -9.96 9.91
N ILE A 114 7.60 -10.20 8.70
CA ILE A 114 6.17 -10.02 8.41
C ILE A 114 5.33 -10.97 9.26
N SER A 115 5.74 -12.23 9.43
CA SER A 115 5.00 -13.21 10.23
C SER A 115 4.88 -12.87 11.73
N LYS A 116 5.65 -11.89 12.23
CA LYS A 116 5.46 -11.37 13.61
C LYS A 116 4.16 -10.57 13.75
N PHE A 117 3.73 -9.91 12.69
CA PHE A 117 2.50 -9.11 12.63
C PHE A 117 1.35 -9.92 12.04
N VAL A 118 1.67 -10.78 11.08
CA VAL A 118 0.73 -11.58 10.31
C VAL A 118 1.11 -13.06 10.41
N PRO A 119 0.68 -13.79 11.45
CA PRO A 119 1.01 -15.20 11.62
C PRO A 119 0.61 -16.07 10.43
N ALA A 120 -0.53 -15.77 9.78
CA ALA A 120 -1.05 -16.47 8.60
C ALA A 120 -0.46 -16.00 7.27
N PHE A 121 0.73 -15.35 7.27
CA PHE A 121 1.31 -14.75 6.05
C PHE A 121 1.43 -15.72 4.88
N SER A 122 1.84 -16.98 5.11
CA SER A 122 1.96 -18.00 4.06
C SER A 122 0.62 -18.36 3.37
N GLU A 123 -0.49 -18.17 4.05
CA GLU A 123 -1.83 -18.47 3.55
C GLU A 123 -2.53 -17.23 2.94
N SER A 124 -1.91 -16.08 3.07
CA SER A 124 -2.48 -14.79 2.68
C SER A 124 -2.39 -14.52 1.18
N GLU A 125 -3.16 -13.56 0.75
CA GLU A 125 -3.00 -12.88 -0.52
C GLU A 125 -2.43 -11.49 -0.28
N VAL A 126 -1.39 -11.12 -1.02
CA VAL A 126 -0.57 -9.94 -0.77
C VAL A 126 -0.82 -8.87 -1.83
N TYR A 127 -1.16 -7.68 -1.39
CA TYR A 127 -1.23 -6.48 -2.22
C TYR A 127 -0.18 -5.48 -1.73
N ILE A 128 0.68 -5.04 -2.63
CA ILE A 128 1.76 -4.12 -2.29
C ILE A 128 1.83 -2.94 -3.24
N CYS A 129 1.99 -1.74 -2.67
CA CYS A 129 2.29 -0.55 -3.43
C CYS A 129 3.34 0.31 -2.71
N GLY A 130 4.38 0.71 -3.43
CA GLY A 130 5.45 1.51 -2.87
C GLY A 130 6.72 1.50 -3.71
N PRO A 131 7.84 1.99 -3.15
CA PRO A 131 9.12 2.02 -3.85
C PRO A 131 9.61 0.61 -4.23
N THR A 132 10.27 0.48 -5.38
CA THR A 132 10.77 -0.79 -5.95
C THR A 132 11.49 -1.67 -4.92
N GLY A 133 12.41 -1.12 -4.12
CA GLY A 133 13.13 -1.92 -3.12
C GLY A 133 12.26 -2.44 -1.96
N LEU A 134 11.07 -1.86 -1.71
CA LEU A 134 10.09 -2.44 -0.78
C LEU A 134 9.32 -3.57 -1.45
N VAL A 135 8.90 -3.36 -2.69
CA VAL A 135 8.19 -4.37 -3.50
C VAL A 135 9.04 -5.62 -3.65
N GLU A 136 10.32 -5.47 -4.00
CA GLU A 136 11.27 -6.59 -4.10
C GLU A 136 11.41 -7.35 -2.77
N ALA A 137 11.64 -6.63 -1.66
CA ALA A 137 11.79 -7.27 -0.34
C ALA A 137 10.56 -8.09 0.06
N VAL A 138 9.36 -7.57 -0.20
CA VAL A 138 8.11 -8.29 0.13
C VAL A 138 7.83 -9.41 -0.88
N ARG A 139 8.21 -9.26 -2.15
CA ARG A 139 8.14 -10.33 -3.15
C ARG A 139 9.02 -11.52 -2.75
N ASP A 140 10.24 -11.24 -2.31
CA ASP A 140 11.15 -12.28 -1.81
C ASP A 140 10.62 -12.92 -0.54
N ALA A 141 10.01 -12.13 0.37
CA ALA A 141 9.36 -12.64 1.57
C ALA A 141 8.17 -13.57 1.23
N ALA A 142 7.32 -13.17 0.28
CA ALA A 142 6.20 -13.97 -0.17
C ALA A 142 6.67 -15.29 -0.79
N LYS A 143 7.70 -15.24 -1.65
CA LYS A 143 8.32 -16.42 -2.23
C LYS A 143 8.89 -17.36 -1.16
N ALA A 144 9.61 -16.82 -0.17
CA ALA A 144 10.17 -17.58 0.94
C ALA A 144 9.09 -18.21 1.84
N ALA A 145 7.92 -17.58 1.94
CA ALA A 145 6.75 -18.10 2.65
C ALA A 145 5.91 -19.10 1.83
N GLY A 146 6.29 -19.36 0.56
CA GLY A 146 5.55 -20.27 -0.31
C GLY A 146 4.28 -19.68 -0.91
N ILE A 147 4.11 -18.36 -0.89
CA ILE A 147 2.99 -17.66 -1.54
C ILE A 147 3.19 -17.73 -3.06
N PRO A 148 2.26 -18.30 -3.83
CA PRO A 148 2.38 -18.37 -5.29
C PRO A 148 2.16 -16.99 -5.94
N LYS A 149 2.68 -16.85 -7.17
CA LYS A 149 2.71 -15.56 -7.89
C LYS A 149 1.33 -14.96 -8.15
N ASP A 150 0.33 -15.79 -8.36
CA ASP A 150 -1.06 -15.37 -8.61
C ASP A 150 -1.75 -14.78 -7.37
N ARG A 151 -1.15 -14.96 -6.18
CA ARG A 151 -1.58 -14.34 -4.92
C ARG A 151 -0.72 -13.14 -4.50
N PHE A 152 0.16 -12.66 -5.38
CA PHE A 152 1.00 -11.51 -5.14
C PHE A 152 0.70 -10.42 -6.18
N HIS A 153 0.06 -9.34 -5.73
CA HIS A 153 -0.34 -8.20 -6.57
C HIS A 153 0.50 -6.99 -6.19
N ASN A 154 1.13 -6.39 -7.18
CA ASN A 154 1.93 -5.19 -6.95
C ASN A 154 1.59 -4.06 -7.92
N GLU A 155 1.68 -2.85 -7.42
CA GLU A 155 1.71 -1.63 -8.18
C GLU A 155 2.97 -0.85 -7.79
N GLU A 156 3.80 -0.51 -8.77
CA GLU A 156 5.05 0.20 -8.55
C GLU A 156 4.91 1.64 -9.04
N PHE A 157 5.31 2.59 -8.21
CA PHE A 157 5.51 3.97 -8.64
C PHE A 157 6.96 4.13 -9.07
N GLU A 158 7.21 4.03 -10.36
CA GLU A 158 8.51 4.40 -10.94
C GLU A 158 8.53 5.91 -11.17
N PHE A 159 9.44 6.58 -10.49
CA PHE A 159 9.76 7.96 -10.81
C PHE A 159 10.86 7.94 -11.88
N HIS A 160 10.48 8.09 -13.12
CA HIS A 160 11.46 8.40 -14.15
C HIS A 160 11.93 9.84 -13.92
N SER A 161 13.16 10.02 -13.46
CA SER A 161 13.85 11.30 -13.56
C SER A 161 13.97 11.60 -15.06
N VAL A 162 13.22 12.56 -15.54
CA VAL A 162 13.46 13.12 -16.89
C VAL A 162 14.75 13.92 -16.73
N GLU A 163 15.85 13.40 -17.31
CA GLU A 163 17.10 14.14 -17.47
C GLU A 163 16.91 15.34 -18.41
#